data_80d14d3fe35ae19339213496e77841c7
#
_entry.id   80d14d3fe35ae19339213496e77841c7
#
_cell.length_a   1.000
_cell.length_b   1.000
_cell.length_c   1.000
_cell.angle_alpha   90.00
_cell.angle_beta   90.00
_cell.angle_gamma   90.00
#
_symmetry.space_group_name_H-M   'P 1'
#
loop_
_entity.id
_entity.type
_entity.pdbx_description
1 polymer ?
#
loop_
_entity_poly.entity_id
_entity_poly.type
_entity_poly.pdbx_seq_one_letter_code
_entity_poly.pdbx_strand_id
1 'polypeptide(L)'
;MFFQSKKLIGLDIGTANIKMAELDVGRKGSTLVNFAIAPTPSRAINGGEISDPAAISDTLKSMLSTLRSKRKQVSVALWGTSVITKRIAIPMMDEKLVSGQIRWEAEQYIPFDINEVNIDYKILKQFQTNPETMDILLVAARQDIAFLYQDIVQSAGLECSVIDVSGFALANCYLNNWGSQKGQTVALLNLGAAISNFIVIENGEIIFCRDIPAGGLTYTTEIHKAMGISMEEAEAMKISACTGREAPEEVTRILQSTHEVMAEEVQSSLDFFVNTTPGLPVQQCFVTGGASRTLGLLPFISKHTKLACEGLDPFRNIRIGGSLSTDFVADIRDFASIAVGLGLRTPGDG
;
A
#
# COMPACT_ATOMS: atom_id res chain seq x y z
N MET A 1 0.47 34.93 -10.22
CA MET A 1 0.19 34.00 -9.13
C MET A 1 1.17 32.85 -9.25
N PHE A 2 2.14 32.75 -8.36
CA PHE A 2 3.05 31.59 -8.32
C PHE A 2 2.23 30.46 -7.70
N PHE A 3 1.86 29.46 -8.48
CA PHE A 3 1.40 28.18 -7.95
C PHE A 3 2.56 27.55 -7.20
N GLN A 4 2.65 27.76 -5.90
CA GLN A 4 3.44 26.86 -5.06
C GLN A 4 2.79 25.48 -5.18
N SER A 5 3.45 24.53 -5.83
CA SER A 5 3.02 23.14 -5.76
C SER A 5 3.05 22.76 -4.28
N LYS A 6 1.89 22.46 -3.72
CA LYS A 6 1.77 22.04 -2.32
C LYS A 6 2.42 20.66 -2.23
N LYS A 7 3.68 20.66 -1.81
CA LYS A 7 4.48 19.44 -1.67
C LYS A 7 4.09 18.76 -0.36
N LEU A 8 3.69 17.51 -0.42
CA LEU A 8 3.27 16.71 0.72
C LEU A 8 4.42 15.86 1.25
N ILE A 9 4.32 15.45 2.52
CA ILE A 9 5.06 14.30 3.05
C ILE A 9 4.15 13.09 2.89
N GLY A 10 4.61 12.05 2.22
CA GLY A 10 3.91 10.77 2.20
C GLY A 10 4.10 10.06 3.53
N LEU A 11 3.02 9.81 4.24
CA LEU A 11 3.00 9.18 5.56
C LEU A 11 2.30 7.82 5.48
N ASP A 12 3.07 6.74 5.62
CA ASP A 12 2.59 5.36 5.70
C ASP A 12 2.61 4.90 7.17
N ILE A 13 1.44 4.69 7.75
CA ILE A 13 1.26 4.16 9.11
C ILE A 13 0.98 2.65 8.97
N GLY A 14 2.04 1.85 8.98
CA GLY A 14 1.94 0.40 8.86
C GLY A 14 2.03 -0.32 10.21
N THR A 15 1.66 -1.60 10.23
CA THR A 15 1.62 -2.42 11.47
C THR A 15 3.00 -2.61 12.11
N ALA A 16 4.06 -2.77 11.31
CA ALA A 16 5.42 -2.96 11.84
C ALA A 16 6.23 -1.66 11.92
N ASN A 17 6.07 -0.78 10.93
CA ASN A 17 6.84 0.45 10.82
C ASN A 17 5.97 1.59 10.31
N ILE A 18 6.26 2.80 10.82
CA ILE A 18 5.76 4.06 10.28
C ILE A 18 6.85 4.65 9.38
N LYS A 19 6.48 5.16 8.20
CA LYS A 19 7.43 5.74 7.25
C LYS A 19 6.96 7.11 6.79
N MET A 20 7.90 8.01 6.61
CA MET A 20 7.70 9.34 6.05
C MET A 20 8.63 9.55 4.86
N ALA A 21 8.10 9.86 3.69
CA ALA A 21 8.86 10.21 2.49
C ALA A 21 8.60 11.67 2.12
N GLU A 22 9.65 12.46 2.06
CA GLU A 22 9.59 13.85 1.58
C GLU A 22 10.14 13.92 0.17
N LEU A 23 9.25 14.18 -0.81
CA LEU A 23 9.62 14.29 -2.21
C LEU A 23 9.49 15.72 -2.73
N ASP A 24 10.44 16.12 -3.57
CA ASP A 24 10.30 17.27 -4.44
C ASP A 24 9.80 16.78 -5.81
N VAL A 25 8.53 17.05 -6.08
CA VAL A 25 7.88 16.72 -7.35
C VAL A 25 7.88 17.95 -8.26
N GLY A 26 8.44 17.84 -9.44
CA GLY A 26 8.53 18.94 -10.38
C GLY A 26 8.50 18.48 -11.84
N ARG A 27 8.45 19.44 -12.79
CA ARG A 27 8.41 19.14 -14.25
C ARG A 27 9.59 18.32 -14.76
N LYS A 28 10.73 18.33 -14.07
CA LYS A 28 11.96 17.61 -14.43
C LYS A 28 12.09 16.26 -13.73
N GLY A 29 11.01 15.74 -13.13
CA GLY A 29 10.98 14.51 -12.35
C GLY A 29 10.95 14.76 -10.84
N SER A 30 10.98 13.66 -10.09
CA SER A 30 10.88 13.64 -8.62
C SER A 30 12.24 13.45 -7.97
N THR A 31 12.41 13.97 -6.76
CA THR A 31 13.62 13.79 -5.94
C THR A 31 13.21 13.43 -4.53
N LEU A 32 13.75 12.35 -3.99
CA LEU A 32 13.63 12.01 -2.57
C LEU A 32 14.53 12.94 -1.78
N VAL A 33 13.96 13.84 -0.99
CA VAL A 33 14.70 14.85 -0.21
C VAL A 33 15.08 14.27 1.14
N ASN A 34 14.11 13.65 1.82
CA ASN A 34 14.28 13.03 3.12
C ASN A 34 13.42 11.76 3.22
N PHE A 35 13.84 10.85 4.10
CA PHE A 35 13.06 9.68 4.47
C PHE A 35 13.30 9.36 5.94
N ALA A 36 12.23 9.02 6.66
CA ALA A 36 12.29 8.54 8.02
C ALA A 36 11.49 7.26 8.16
N ILE A 37 11.99 6.33 8.95
CA ILE A 37 11.32 5.09 9.34
C ILE A 37 11.49 4.89 10.83
N ALA A 38 10.41 4.50 11.50
CA ALA A 38 10.42 4.15 12.92
C ALA A 38 9.55 2.91 13.15
N PRO A 39 9.88 2.05 14.14
CA PRO A 39 9.00 0.98 14.55
C PRO A 39 7.64 1.55 15.00
N THR A 40 6.56 0.90 14.61
CA THR A 40 5.24 1.17 15.17
C THR A 40 5.24 0.76 16.64
N PRO A 41 4.76 1.60 17.56
CA PRO A 41 4.71 1.25 18.98
C PRO A 41 3.97 -0.08 19.21
N SER A 42 4.50 -0.88 20.13
CA SER A 42 3.92 -2.19 20.45
C SER A 42 2.45 -2.04 20.83
N ARG A 43 1.62 -2.88 20.25
CA ARG A 43 0.16 -2.90 20.45
C ARG A 43 -0.58 -1.63 19.99
N ALA A 44 0.07 -0.67 19.34
CA ALA A 44 -0.62 0.51 18.83
C ALA A 44 -1.53 0.19 17.64
N ILE A 45 -1.25 -0.90 16.93
CA ILE A 45 -2.11 -1.45 15.86
C ILE A 45 -2.33 -2.93 16.14
N ASN A 46 -3.57 -3.34 16.32
CA ASN A 46 -3.97 -4.73 16.58
C ASN A 46 -5.05 -5.16 15.59
N GLY A 47 -4.89 -6.35 15.00
CA GLY A 47 -5.88 -6.91 14.07
C GLY A 47 -6.20 -6.01 12.86
N GLY A 48 -5.29 -5.09 12.51
CA GLY A 48 -5.52 -4.12 11.43
C GLY A 48 -6.18 -2.81 11.87
N GLU A 49 -6.44 -2.62 13.16
CA GLU A 49 -7.06 -1.40 13.72
C GLU A 49 -6.10 -0.65 14.63
N ILE A 50 -6.17 0.68 14.61
CA ILE A 50 -5.38 1.52 15.50
C ILE A 50 -6.01 1.47 16.91
N SER A 51 -5.23 0.97 17.88
CA SER A 51 -5.64 0.81 19.29
C SER A 51 -5.05 1.89 20.20
N ASP A 52 -3.91 2.48 19.85
CA ASP A 52 -3.26 3.57 20.59
C ASP A 52 -2.87 4.73 19.67
N PRO A 53 -3.82 5.63 19.37
CA PRO A 53 -3.57 6.80 18.54
C PRO A 53 -2.51 7.75 19.13
N ALA A 54 -2.43 7.85 20.46
CA ALA A 54 -1.51 8.75 21.14
C ALA A 54 -0.06 8.31 20.92
N ALA A 55 0.23 7.01 21.10
CA ALA A 55 1.56 6.46 20.87
C ALA A 55 2.02 6.65 19.39
N ILE A 56 1.10 6.51 18.44
CA ILE A 56 1.39 6.80 17.02
C ILE A 56 1.72 8.29 16.84
N SER A 57 0.91 9.20 17.37
CA SER A 57 1.14 10.64 17.26
C SER A 57 2.48 11.07 17.87
N ASP A 58 2.88 10.50 18.99
CA ASP A 58 4.17 10.79 19.62
C ASP A 58 5.35 10.25 18.79
N THR A 59 5.18 9.09 18.17
CA THR A 59 6.16 8.57 17.20
C THR A 59 6.30 9.50 16.00
N LEU A 60 5.20 10.01 15.46
CA LEU A 60 5.21 10.97 14.35
C LEU A 60 5.95 12.27 14.73
N LYS A 61 5.75 12.80 15.95
CA LYS A 61 6.49 13.98 16.47
C LYS A 61 7.99 13.72 16.49
N SER A 62 8.40 12.56 17.00
CA SER A 62 9.80 12.15 17.06
C SER A 62 10.40 12.04 15.64
N MET A 63 9.69 11.40 14.71
CA MET A 63 10.13 11.26 13.32
C MET A 63 10.26 12.61 12.62
N LEU A 64 9.36 13.55 12.86
CA LEU A 64 9.44 14.91 12.30
C LEU A 64 10.68 15.66 12.78
N SER A 65 11.05 15.52 14.04
CA SER A 65 12.27 16.12 14.58
C SER A 65 13.52 15.58 13.89
N THR A 66 13.54 14.29 13.58
CA THR A 66 14.64 13.61 12.87
C THR A 66 14.66 14.02 11.40
N LEU A 67 13.50 14.10 10.75
CA LEU A 67 13.37 14.48 9.33
C LEU A 67 13.80 15.93 9.07
N ARG A 68 13.76 16.80 10.10
CA ARG A 68 14.07 18.24 10.00
C ARG A 68 13.30 18.95 8.88
N SER A 69 12.15 18.41 8.48
CA SER A 69 11.32 19.01 7.44
C SER A 69 10.58 20.23 7.95
N LYS A 70 10.45 21.24 7.08
CA LYS A 70 9.60 22.41 7.32
C LYS A 70 8.17 22.20 6.83
N ARG A 71 7.91 21.10 6.11
CA ARG A 71 6.57 20.78 5.61
C ARG A 71 5.69 20.30 6.74
N LYS A 72 4.43 20.69 6.68
CA LYS A 72 3.41 20.30 7.65
C LYS A 72 2.28 19.49 7.02
N GLN A 73 2.12 19.60 5.70
CA GLN A 73 1.08 18.91 4.97
C GLN A 73 1.52 17.50 4.63
N VAL A 74 0.62 16.54 4.90
CA VAL A 74 0.87 15.12 4.63
C VAL A 74 -0.26 14.51 3.81
N SER A 75 0.07 13.46 3.07
CA SER A 75 -0.85 12.48 2.54
C SER A 75 -0.71 11.19 3.32
N VAL A 76 -1.82 10.59 3.74
CA VAL A 76 -1.88 9.31 4.45
C VAL A 76 -2.65 8.29 3.64
N ALA A 77 -2.48 7.00 3.94
CA ALA A 77 -3.26 5.95 3.32
C ALA A 77 -4.04 5.15 4.35
N LEU A 78 -5.28 4.85 4.02
CA LEU A 78 -6.11 3.85 4.70
C LEU A 78 -5.88 2.48 4.08
N TRP A 79 -6.11 1.42 4.86
CA TRP A 79 -5.95 0.03 4.46
C TRP A 79 -6.84 -0.90 5.30
N GLY A 80 -6.94 -2.16 4.89
CA GLY A 80 -7.68 -3.18 5.60
C GLY A 80 -9.20 -3.03 5.47
N THR A 81 -9.93 -3.49 6.47
CA THR A 81 -11.40 -3.56 6.46
C THR A 81 -12.11 -2.22 6.48
N SER A 82 -11.37 -1.12 6.71
CA SER A 82 -11.92 0.25 6.72
C SER A 82 -12.14 0.84 5.32
N VAL A 83 -11.60 0.19 4.29
CA VAL A 83 -11.68 0.64 2.89
C VAL A 83 -12.18 -0.49 2.01
N ILE A 84 -13.08 -0.14 1.11
CA ILE A 84 -13.56 -1.04 0.05
C ILE A 84 -13.22 -0.42 -1.28
N THR A 85 -12.61 -1.22 -2.14
CA THR A 85 -12.39 -0.88 -3.54
C THR A 85 -13.08 -1.93 -4.39
N LYS A 86 -13.90 -1.51 -5.35
CA LYS A 86 -14.64 -2.43 -6.21
C LYS A 86 -14.85 -1.85 -7.60
N ARG A 87 -14.60 -2.65 -8.63
CA ARG A 87 -15.08 -2.33 -9.97
C ARG A 87 -16.57 -2.70 -10.06
N ILE A 88 -17.39 -1.75 -10.47
CA ILE A 88 -18.82 -1.92 -10.64
C ILE A 88 -19.23 -1.41 -12.03
N ALA A 89 -20.30 -1.97 -12.60
CA ALA A 89 -20.95 -1.46 -13.80
C ALA A 89 -22.23 -0.73 -13.39
N ILE A 90 -22.35 0.53 -13.79
CA ILE A 90 -23.57 1.33 -13.57
C ILE A 90 -24.23 1.65 -14.92
N PRO A 91 -25.53 2.03 -14.97
CA PRO A 91 -26.16 2.45 -16.21
C PRO A 91 -25.39 3.57 -16.91
N MET A 92 -25.34 3.52 -18.25
CA MET A 92 -24.68 4.56 -19.05
C MET A 92 -25.39 5.90 -18.84
N MET A 93 -24.63 6.92 -18.48
CA MET A 93 -25.13 8.28 -18.28
C MET A 93 -24.06 9.33 -18.60
N ASP A 94 -24.45 10.60 -18.62
CA ASP A 94 -23.46 11.69 -18.69
C ASP A 94 -22.55 11.67 -17.45
N GLU A 95 -21.25 11.76 -17.65
CA GLU A 95 -20.24 11.72 -16.55
C GLU A 95 -20.54 12.75 -15.44
N LYS A 96 -21.15 13.89 -15.79
CA LYS A 96 -21.53 14.93 -14.83
C LYS A 96 -22.65 14.49 -13.90
N LEU A 97 -23.45 13.51 -14.27
CA LEU A 97 -24.54 12.98 -13.47
C LEU A 97 -24.08 11.88 -12.50
N VAL A 98 -22.94 11.25 -12.78
CA VAL A 98 -22.42 10.13 -11.97
C VAL A 98 -22.24 10.53 -10.50
N SER A 99 -21.71 11.71 -10.23
CA SER A 99 -21.52 12.21 -8.85
C SER A 99 -22.82 12.29 -8.02
N GLY A 100 -23.94 12.56 -8.67
CA GLY A 100 -25.26 12.60 -8.02
C GLY A 100 -25.90 11.23 -7.81
N GLN A 101 -25.47 10.22 -8.58
CA GLN A 101 -26.08 8.89 -8.54
C GLN A 101 -25.19 7.83 -7.90
N ILE A 102 -23.88 8.05 -7.85
CA ILE A 102 -22.93 7.04 -7.40
C ILE A 102 -23.24 6.50 -5.99
N ARG A 103 -23.79 7.31 -5.09
CA ARG A 103 -24.17 6.85 -3.74
C ARG A 103 -25.25 5.78 -3.78
N TRP A 104 -26.25 5.94 -4.63
CA TRP A 104 -27.33 4.97 -4.82
C TRP A 104 -26.82 3.68 -5.44
N GLU A 105 -26.01 3.80 -6.48
CA GLU A 105 -25.40 2.64 -7.14
C GLU A 105 -24.42 1.91 -6.22
N ALA A 106 -23.71 2.63 -5.38
CA ALA A 106 -22.72 2.08 -4.47
C ALA A 106 -23.32 1.33 -3.27
N GLU A 107 -24.53 1.72 -2.81
CA GLU A 107 -25.18 1.18 -1.60
C GLU A 107 -25.29 -0.34 -1.61
N GLN A 108 -25.57 -0.93 -2.78
CA GLN A 108 -25.68 -2.40 -2.93
C GLN A 108 -24.34 -3.15 -2.85
N TYR A 109 -23.21 -2.43 -2.90
CA TYR A 109 -21.87 -3.01 -2.91
C TYR A 109 -21.09 -2.74 -1.62
N ILE A 110 -21.54 -1.81 -0.79
CA ILE A 110 -20.88 -1.37 0.43
C ILE A 110 -21.57 -2.01 1.64
N PRO A 111 -20.87 -2.83 2.47
CA PRO A 111 -21.46 -3.49 3.64
C PRO A 111 -21.55 -2.59 4.88
N PHE A 112 -21.45 -1.25 4.69
CA PHE A 112 -21.59 -0.23 5.74
C PHE A 112 -22.78 0.67 5.43
N ASP A 113 -23.27 1.40 6.43
CA ASP A 113 -24.23 2.47 6.18
C ASP A 113 -23.62 3.50 5.24
N ILE A 114 -24.32 3.80 4.17
CA ILE A 114 -23.88 4.73 3.12
C ILE A 114 -23.63 6.15 3.67
N ASN A 115 -24.21 6.50 4.82
CA ASN A 115 -24.02 7.77 5.51
C ASN A 115 -22.77 7.81 6.38
N GLU A 116 -22.19 6.65 6.71
CA GLU A 116 -20.98 6.52 7.53
C GLU A 116 -19.71 6.35 6.70
N VAL A 117 -19.81 6.44 5.36
CA VAL A 117 -18.67 6.31 4.46
C VAL A 117 -18.46 7.55 3.60
N ASN A 118 -17.18 7.81 3.30
CA ASN A 118 -16.77 8.68 2.22
C ASN A 118 -16.67 7.83 0.95
N ILE A 119 -17.25 8.33 -0.14
CA ILE A 119 -17.24 7.64 -1.44
C ILE A 119 -16.49 8.49 -2.44
N ASP A 120 -15.61 7.84 -3.19
CA ASP A 120 -14.96 8.38 -4.37
C ASP A 120 -15.02 7.37 -5.51
N TYR A 121 -14.79 7.82 -6.74
CA TYR A 121 -14.89 6.93 -7.90
C TYR A 121 -14.05 7.42 -9.07
N LYS A 122 -13.66 6.47 -9.92
CA LYS A 122 -13.01 6.75 -11.20
C LYS A 122 -13.73 6.01 -12.33
N ILE A 123 -14.10 6.72 -13.39
CA ILE A 123 -14.70 6.13 -14.59
C ILE A 123 -13.59 5.45 -15.41
N LEU A 124 -13.75 4.16 -15.68
CA LEU A 124 -12.79 3.34 -16.43
C LEU A 124 -13.12 3.33 -17.91
N LYS A 125 -12.86 4.43 -18.62
CA LYS A 125 -13.29 4.65 -20.02
C LYS A 125 -12.79 3.60 -21.01
N GLN A 126 -11.62 3.02 -20.78
CA GLN A 126 -11.00 2.05 -21.70
C GLN A 126 -11.56 0.63 -21.55
N PHE A 127 -12.41 0.39 -20.55
CA PHE A 127 -12.91 -0.95 -20.20
C PHE A 127 -14.41 -1.11 -20.45
N GLN A 128 -15.04 -0.17 -21.16
CA GLN A 128 -16.46 -0.23 -21.50
C GLN A 128 -16.70 -1.34 -22.53
N THR A 129 -17.19 -2.47 -22.07
CA THR A 129 -17.52 -3.63 -22.92
C THR A 129 -18.99 -3.66 -23.32
N ASN A 130 -19.85 -2.95 -22.60
CA ASN A 130 -21.29 -2.85 -22.86
C ASN A 130 -21.68 -1.39 -23.10
N PRO A 131 -22.33 -1.03 -24.22
CA PRO A 131 -22.78 0.34 -24.52
C PRO A 131 -23.87 0.86 -23.55
N GLU A 132 -24.57 -0.03 -22.86
CA GLU A 132 -25.62 0.33 -21.89
C GLU A 132 -25.12 0.60 -20.51
N THR A 133 -23.84 0.29 -20.20
CA THR A 133 -23.23 0.46 -18.88
C THR A 133 -21.88 1.16 -18.97
N MET A 134 -21.49 1.77 -17.88
CA MET A 134 -20.13 2.30 -17.69
C MET A 134 -19.46 1.64 -16.50
N ASP A 135 -18.19 1.28 -16.67
CA ASP A 135 -17.37 0.69 -15.61
C ASP A 135 -16.75 1.79 -14.74
N ILE A 136 -16.87 1.60 -13.44
CA ILE A 136 -16.38 2.52 -12.43
C ILE A 136 -15.53 1.75 -11.41
N LEU A 137 -14.38 2.27 -11.06
CA LEU A 137 -13.66 1.89 -9.86
C LEU A 137 -14.22 2.70 -8.69
N LEU A 138 -14.99 2.05 -7.83
CA LEU A 138 -15.59 2.62 -6.64
C LEU A 138 -14.64 2.47 -5.45
N VAL A 139 -14.54 3.51 -4.64
CA VAL A 139 -13.84 3.50 -3.36
C VAL A 139 -14.80 3.96 -2.27
N ALA A 140 -14.86 3.24 -1.18
CA ALA A 140 -15.59 3.64 0.02
C ALA A 140 -14.71 3.47 1.26
N ALA A 141 -14.59 4.52 2.05
CA ALA A 141 -13.80 4.54 3.28
C ALA A 141 -14.67 4.96 4.46
N ARG A 142 -14.56 4.27 5.58
CA ARG A 142 -15.27 4.62 6.82
C ARG A 142 -14.85 6.00 7.31
N GLN A 143 -15.84 6.84 7.63
CA GLN A 143 -15.61 8.22 8.07
C GLN A 143 -14.92 8.28 9.43
N ASP A 144 -15.31 7.43 10.38
CA ASP A 144 -14.71 7.38 11.72
C ASP A 144 -13.20 7.05 11.65
N ILE A 145 -12.80 6.16 10.76
CA ILE A 145 -11.39 5.81 10.54
C ILE A 145 -10.65 6.97 9.85
N ALA A 146 -11.26 7.60 8.85
CA ALA A 146 -10.68 8.77 8.22
C ALA A 146 -10.45 9.92 9.23
N PHE A 147 -11.41 10.19 10.11
CA PHE A 147 -11.27 11.16 11.19
C PHE A 147 -10.18 10.76 12.18
N LEU A 148 -10.09 9.48 12.56
CA LEU A 148 -9.04 8.98 13.46
C LEU A 148 -7.64 9.27 12.90
N TYR A 149 -7.42 9.03 11.60
CA TYR A 149 -6.14 9.35 10.96
C TYR A 149 -5.86 10.87 10.92
N GLN A 150 -6.89 11.69 10.68
CA GLN A 150 -6.76 13.14 10.74
C GLN A 150 -6.36 13.61 12.14
N ASP A 151 -6.99 13.08 13.18
CA ASP A 151 -6.71 13.42 14.58
C ASP A 151 -5.28 13.01 14.99
N ILE A 152 -4.82 11.84 14.59
CA ILE A 152 -3.44 11.38 14.82
C ILE A 152 -2.44 12.35 14.19
N VAL A 153 -2.66 12.70 12.94
CA VAL A 153 -1.80 13.62 12.17
C VAL A 153 -1.81 15.01 12.80
N GLN A 154 -2.98 15.53 13.15
CA GLN A 154 -3.14 16.85 13.78
C GLN A 154 -2.48 16.87 15.17
N SER A 155 -2.63 15.83 15.97
CA SER A 155 -1.99 15.68 17.28
C SER A 155 -0.46 15.67 17.18
N ALA A 156 0.09 15.22 16.06
CA ALA A 156 1.52 15.30 15.78
C ALA A 156 2.00 16.68 15.28
N GLY A 157 1.09 17.67 15.14
CA GLY A 157 1.41 19.01 14.64
C GLY A 157 1.55 19.06 13.11
N LEU A 158 0.91 18.13 12.42
CA LEU A 158 0.83 18.03 10.96
C LEU A 158 -0.59 18.36 10.47
N GLU A 159 -0.77 18.55 9.17
CA GLU A 159 -2.04 18.78 8.48
C GLU A 159 -2.28 17.64 7.49
N CYS A 160 -3.35 16.89 7.65
CA CYS A 160 -3.77 15.85 6.72
C CYS A 160 -4.44 16.52 5.50
N SER A 161 -3.73 16.55 4.38
CA SER A 161 -4.21 17.19 3.14
C SER A 161 -4.80 16.22 2.14
N VAL A 162 -4.42 14.95 2.21
CA VAL A 162 -4.93 13.87 1.35
C VAL A 162 -5.04 12.59 2.18
N ILE A 163 -6.17 11.92 2.05
CA ILE A 163 -6.37 10.54 2.51
C ILE A 163 -6.51 9.68 1.25
N ASP A 164 -5.61 8.74 1.08
CA ASP A 164 -5.55 7.82 -0.06
C ASP A 164 -5.80 6.38 0.39
N VAL A 165 -5.72 5.43 -0.50
CA VAL A 165 -5.73 3.99 -0.25
C VAL A 165 -4.33 3.43 -0.46
N SER A 166 -3.84 2.54 0.42
CA SER A 166 -2.49 1.97 0.33
C SER A 166 -2.19 1.35 -1.05
N GLY A 167 -3.16 0.63 -1.62
CA GLY A 167 -3.04 0.06 -2.96
C GLY A 167 -2.88 1.12 -4.05
N PHE A 168 -3.56 2.26 -3.93
CA PHE A 168 -3.45 3.35 -4.90
C PHE A 168 -2.12 4.10 -4.75
N ALA A 169 -1.66 4.29 -3.52
CA ALA A 169 -0.32 4.82 -3.28
C ALA A 169 0.76 3.92 -3.91
N LEU A 170 0.64 2.59 -3.78
CA LEU A 170 1.53 1.65 -4.45
C LEU A 170 1.49 1.81 -5.98
N ALA A 171 0.29 1.92 -6.55
CA ALA A 171 0.11 2.14 -7.98
C ALA A 171 0.74 3.47 -8.46
N ASN A 172 0.59 4.55 -7.69
CA ASN A 172 1.22 5.84 -7.96
C ASN A 172 2.76 5.73 -7.96
N CYS A 173 3.31 4.99 -6.99
CA CYS A 173 4.75 4.71 -6.95
C CYS A 173 5.21 3.94 -8.21
N TYR A 174 4.49 2.88 -8.59
CA TYR A 174 4.78 2.10 -9.78
C TYR A 174 4.73 2.97 -11.04
N LEU A 175 3.63 3.68 -11.26
CA LEU A 175 3.41 4.49 -12.47
C LEU A 175 4.43 5.61 -12.62
N ASN A 176 4.87 6.23 -11.54
CA ASN A 176 5.95 7.23 -11.58
C ASN A 176 7.30 6.64 -12.02
N ASN A 177 7.57 5.37 -11.67
CA ASN A 177 8.86 4.73 -11.89
C ASN A 177 8.94 3.92 -13.20
N TRP A 178 7.83 3.31 -13.64
CA TRP A 178 7.77 2.47 -14.86
C TRP A 178 6.93 3.08 -15.97
N GLY A 179 6.05 4.04 -15.63
CA GLY A 179 5.09 4.58 -16.57
C GLY A 179 3.94 3.63 -16.87
N SER A 180 3.15 3.94 -17.89
CA SER A 180 2.10 3.08 -18.42
C SER A 180 2.45 2.66 -19.84
N GLN A 181 2.18 1.39 -20.18
CA GLN A 181 2.36 0.86 -21.53
C GLN A 181 1.03 0.28 -22.03
N LYS A 182 0.68 0.63 -23.28
CA LYS A 182 -0.53 0.11 -23.92
C LYS A 182 -0.43 -1.41 -24.11
N GLY A 183 -1.48 -2.14 -23.76
CA GLY A 183 -1.53 -3.60 -23.83
C GLY A 183 -0.80 -4.29 -22.69
N GLN A 184 -0.37 -3.56 -21.66
CA GLN A 184 0.29 -4.12 -20.49
C GLN A 184 -0.69 -4.26 -19.33
N THR A 185 -0.71 -5.45 -18.73
CA THR A 185 -1.40 -5.76 -17.47
C THR A 185 -0.38 -6.29 -16.47
N VAL A 186 -0.23 -5.61 -15.34
CA VAL A 186 0.72 -5.97 -14.29
C VAL A 186 0.01 -6.11 -12.95
N ALA A 187 0.49 -7.05 -12.13
CA ALA A 187 0.13 -7.11 -10.73
C ALA A 187 1.19 -6.39 -9.89
N LEU A 188 0.73 -5.69 -8.85
CA LEU A 188 1.58 -5.14 -7.80
C LEU A 188 1.24 -5.86 -6.50
N LEU A 189 2.24 -6.32 -5.78
CA LEU A 189 2.10 -7.02 -4.51
C LEU A 189 2.96 -6.34 -3.45
N ASN A 190 2.32 -5.67 -2.49
CA ASN A 190 3.00 -5.17 -1.30
C ASN A 190 2.81 -6.18 -0.17
N LEU A 191 3.89 -6.85 0.23
CA LEU A 191 3.90 -7.82 1.33
C LEU A 191 4.20 -7.08 2.64
N GLY A 192 3.14 -6.63 3.32
CA GLY A 192 3.23 -5.92 4.60
C GLY A 192 3.48 -6.84 5.80
N ALA A 193 3.35 -6.31 7.01
CA ALA A 193 3.49 -7.11 8.24
C ALA A 193 2.19 -7.88 8.55
N ALA A 194 1.07 -7.22 8.70
CA ALA A 194 -0.23 -7.86 8.98
C ALA A 194 -1.07 -8.04 7.72
N ILE A 195 -1.03 -7.08 6.81
CA ILE A 195 -1.83 -7.04 5.58
C ILE A 195 -0.90 -6.85 4.39
N SER A 196 -1.21 -7.56 3.31
CA SER A 196 -0.61 -7.37 1.99
C SER A 196 -1.63 -6.75 1.05
N ASN A 197 -1.17 -5.98 0.06
CA ASN A 197 -2.04 -5.37 -0.94
C ASN A 197 -1.76 -6.01 -2.30
N PHE A 198 -2.80 -6.44 -3.00
CA PHE A 198 -2.74 -6.96 -4.36
C PHE A 198 -3.51 -6.04 -5.29
N ILE A 199 -2.83 -5.45 -6.27
CA ILE A 199 -3.38 -4.48 -7.21
C ILE A 199 -3.12 -4.96 -8.63
N VAL A 200 -4.07 -4.78 -9.54
CA VAL A 200 -3.84 -4.97 -10.96
C VAL A 200 -4.02 -3.66 -11.71
N ILE A 201 -3.01 -3.34 -12.51
CA ILE A 201 -2.99 -2.17 -13.39
C ILE A 201 -3.02 -2.68 -14.83
N GLU A 202 -3.96 -2.17 -15.63
CA GLU A 202 -4.03 -2.41 -17.06
C GLU A 202 -4.01 -1.07 -17.81
N ASN A 203 -3.11 -0.94 -18.78
CA ASN A 203 -2.94 0.29 -19.56
C ASN A 203 -2.70 1.57 -18.71
N GLY A 204 -2.13 1.41 -17.51
CA GLY A 204 -1.90 2.51 -16.57
C GLY A 204 -3.08 2.86 -15.66
N GLU A 205 -4.20 2.14 -15.76
CA GLU A 205 -5.37 2.31 -14.91
C GLU A 205 -5.46 1.18 -13.88
N ILE A 206 -5.78 1.52 -12.62
CA ILE A 206 -6.08 0.52 -11.61
C ILE A 206 -7.44 -0.08 -11.93
N ILE A 207 -7.49 -1.40 -12.15
CA ILE A 207 -8.72 -2.13 -12.46
C ILE A 207 -9.13 -3.08 -11.36
N PHE A 208 -8.23 -3.38 -10.43
CA PHE A 208 -8.48 -4.25 -9.30
C PHE A 208 -7.57 -3.85 -8.12
N CYS A 209 -8.13 -3.88 -6.92
CA CYS A 209 -7.38 -3.66 -5.69
C CYS A 209 -8.03 -4.49 -4.57
N ARG A 210 -7.20 -5.24 -3.84
CA ARG A 210 -7.63 -6.09 -2.73
C ARG A 210 -6.58 -6.14 -1.65
N ASP A 211 -7.03 -6.07 -0.39
CA ASP A 211 -6.19 -6.35 0.76
C ASP A 211 -6.27 -7.84 1.13
N ILE A 212 -5.10 -8.42 1.37
CA ILE A 212 -4.91 -9.81 1.79
C ILE A 212 -4.58 -9.80 3.28
N PRO A 213 -5.35 -10.45 4.17
CA PRO A 213 -5.11 -10.45 5.60
C PRO A 213 -3.97 -11.42 5.99
N ALA A 214 -2.86 -11.34 5.29
CA ALA A 214 -1.64 -12.12 5.53
C ALA A 214 -0.41 -11.27 5.22
N GLY A 215 0.69 -11.54 5.94
CA GLY A 215 1.95 -10.82 5.78
C GLY A 215 3.08 -11.41 6.62
N GLY A 216 4.07 -10.58 6.94
CA GLY A 216 5.25 -11.01 7.72
C GLY A 216 4.92 -11.58 9.10
N LEU A 217 3.83 -11.13 9.74
CA LEU A 217 3.37 -11.64 11.03
C LEU A 217 2.86 -13.08 10.97
N THR A 218 2.43 -13.57 9.81
CA THR A 218 2.07 -14.99 9.63
C THR A 218 3.28 -15.87 9.96
N TYR A 219 4.45 -15.53 9.44
CA TYR A 219 5.70 -16.25 9.74
C TYR A 219 6.10 -16.13 11.20
N THR A 220 6.03 -14.92 11.77
CA THR A 220 6.37 -14.69 13.17
C THR A 220 5.48 -15.51 14.11
N THR A 221 4.18 -15.57 13.79
CA THR A 221 3.20 -16.35 14.56
C THR A 221 3.49 -17.85 14.49
N GLU A 222 3.85 -18.37 13.33
CA GLU A 222 4.16 -19.79 13.19
C GLU A 222 5.47 -20.18 13.91
N ILE A 223 6.49 -19.31 13.89
CA ILE A 223 7.71 -19.49 14.68
C ILE A 223 7.39 -19.45 16.18
N HIS A 224 6.63 -18.44 16.63
CA HIS A 224 6.18 -18.32 18.03
C HIS A 224 5.48 -19.59 18.52
N LYS A 225 4.50 -20.10 17.75
CA LYS A 225 3.74 -21.31 18.12
C LYS A 225 4.62 -22.55 18.14
N ALA A 226 5.44 -22.76 17.12
CA ALA A 226 6.24 -23.98 16.96
C ALA A 226 7.35 -24.07 18.00
N MET A 227 7.97 -22.95 18.36
CA MET A 227 9.11 -22.91 19.27
C MET A 227 8.74 -22.57 20.71
N GLY A 228 7.50 -22.11 20.99
CA GLY A 228 7.05 -21.73 22.34
C GLY A 228 7.75 -20.49 22.91
N ILE A 229 8.25 -19.57 22.06
CA ILE A 229 8.98 -18.35 22.42
C ILE A 229 8.07 -17.11 22.28
N SER A 230 8.49 -15.93 22.75
CA SER A 230 7.72 -14.70 22.58
C SER A 230 7.62 -14.27 21.10
N MET A 231 6.65 -13.41 20.79
CA MET A 231 6.51 -12.83 19.43
C MET A 231 7.73 -12.01 19.03
N GLU A 232 8.33 -11.30 20.00
CA GLU A 232 9.53 -10.49 19.80
C GLU A 232 10.75 -11.37 19.46
N GLU A 233 10.93 -12.47 20.17
CA GLU A 233 11.99 -13.45 19.89
C GLU A 233 11.78 -14.13 18.55
N ALA A 234 10.54 -14.52 18.22
CA ALA A 234 10.19 -15.11 16.94
C ALA A 234 10.47 -14.14 15.76
N GLU A 235 10.13 -12.86 15.91
CA GLU A 235 10.43 -11.83 14.91
C GLU A 235 11.94 -11.65 14.73
N ALA A 236 12.70 -11.58 15.83
CA ALA A 236 14.15 -11.46 15.77
C ALA A 236 14.80 -12.66 15.07
N MET A 237 14.34 -13.89 15.34
CA MET A 237 14.82 -15.11 14.66
C MET A 237 14.47 -15.12 13.18
N LYS A 238 13.25 -14.71 12.80
CA LYS A 238 12.85 -14.54 11.41
C LYS A 238 13.77 -13.58 10.67
N ILE A 239 14.01 -12.40 11.25
CA ILE A 239 14.89 -11.39 10.65
C ILE A 239 16.32 -11.93 10.52
N SER A 240 16.84 -12.63 11.53
CA SER A 240 18.18 -13.25 11.47
C SER A 240 18.28 -14.25 10.31
N ALA A 241 17.33 -15.16 10.17
CA ALA A 241 17.28 -16.10 9.05
C ALA A 241 17.23 -15.41 7.69
N CYS A 242 16.43 -14.33 7.57
CA CYS A 242 16.27 -13.59 6.31
C CYS A 242 17.48 -12.71 5.95
N THR A 243 18.32 -12.35 6.93
CA THR A 243 19.53 -11.50 6.71
C THR A 243 20.82 -12.30 6.65
N GLY A 244 20.75 -13.64 6.58
CA GLY A 244 21.92 -14.52 6.53
C GLY A 244 22.70 -14.60 7.83
N ARG A 245 22.11 -14.16 8.95
CA ARG A 245 22.66 -14.35 10.29
C ARG A 245 22.31 -15.74 10.81
N GLU A 246 23.02 -16.18 11.84
CA GLU A 246 22.76 -17.47 12.47
C GLU A 246 21.32 -17.54 13.02
N ALA A 247 20.60 -18.56 12.60
CA ALA A 247 19.24 -18.88 13.05
C ALA A 247 19.08 -20.41 13.14
N PRO A 248 18.27 -20.92 14.08
CA PRO A 248 17.99 -22.35 14.15
C PRO A 248 17.44 -22.91 12.83
N GLU A 249 17.85 -24.11 12.43
CA GLU A 249 17.37 -24.77 11.22
C GLU A 249 15.83 -24.94 11.21
N GLU A 250 15.25 -25.12 12.39
CA GLU A 250 13.80 -25.15 12.61
C GLU A 250 13.12 -23.90 12.07
N VAL A 251 13.67 -22.70 12.30
CA VAL A 251 13.13 -21.45 11.78
C VAL A 251 13.09 -21.47 10.26
N THR A 252 14.16 -21.94 9.61
CA THR A 252 14.21 -22.04 8.15
C THR A 252 13.14 -22.99 7.62
N ARG A 253 12.89 -24.13 8.29
CA ARG A 253 11.80 -25.04 7.94
C ARG A 253 10.43 -24.42 8.06
N ILE A 254 10.19 -23.68 9.17
CA ILE A 254 8.93 -22.98 9.37
C ILE A 254 8.73 -21.90 8.30
N LEU A 255 9.77 -21.15 7.93
CA LEU A 255 9.67 -20.16 6.85
C LEU A 255 9.24 -20.85 5.54
N GLN A 256 9.86 -21.97 5.19
CA GLN A 256 9.54 -22.70 3.95
C GLN A 256 8.11 -23.24 3.93
N SER A 257 7.62 -23.81 5.03
CA SER A 257 6.24 -24.32 5.11
C SER A 257 5.19 -23.18 5.07
N THR A 258 5.51 -22.02 5.65
CA THR A 258 4.62 -20.85 5.66
C THR A 258 4.55 -20.18 4.28
N HIS A 259 5.51 -20.40 3.38
CA HIS A 259 5.44 -19.88 2.00
C HIS A 259 4.20 -20.37 1.26
N GLU A 260 3.75 -21.59 1.53
CA GLU A 260 2.55 -22.16 0.92
C GLU A 260 1.32 -21.32 1.24
N VAL A 261 1.13 -20.98 2.52
CA VAL A 261 0.03 -20.10 2.96
C VAL A 261 0.04 -18.75 2.26
N MET A 262 1.22 -18.11 2.19
CA MET A 262 1.36 -16.82 1.53
C MET A 262 1.09 -16.89 0.03
N ALA A 263 1.58 -17.94 -0.63
CA ALA A 263 1.41 -18.13 -2.06
C ALA A 263 -0.05 -18.48 -2.44
N GLU A 264 -0.74 -19.25 -1.61
CA GLU A 264 -2.17 -19.56 -1.77
C GLU A 264 -3.04 -18.31 -1.67
N GLU A 265 -2.75 -17.41 -0.73
CA GLU A 265 -3.47 -16.12 -0.60
C GLU A 265 -3.28 -15.23 -1.83
N VAL A 266 -2.05 -15.18 -2.37
CA VAL A 266 -1.76 -14.44 -3.60
C VAL A 266 -2.46 -15.09 -4.80
N GLN A 267 -2.40 -16.43 -4.93
CA GLN A 267 -3.08 -17.18 -5.98
C GLN A 267 -4.60 -16.96 -5.93
N SER A 268 -5.20 -17.05 -4.73
CA SER A 268 -6.63 -16.78 -4.54
C SER A 268 -7.04 -15.38 -5.00
N SER A 269 -6.18 -14.38 -4.76
CA SER A 269 -6.44 -13.01 -5.21
C SER A 269 -6.32 -12.87 -6.72
N LEU A 270 -5.37 -13.55 -7.33
CA LEU A 270 -5.21 -13.62 -8.79
C LEU A 270 -6.39 -14.33 -9.45
N ASP A 271 -6.82 -15.47 -8.91
CA ASP A 271 -7.96 -16.23 -9.42
C ASP A 271 -9.26 -15.42 -9.30
N PHE A 272 -9.44 -14.74 -8.17
CA PHE A 272 -10.59 -13.85 -8.01
C PHE A 272 -10.60 -12.72 -9.04
N PHE A 273 -9.44 -12.09 -9.27
CA PHE A 273 -9.30 -11.07 -10.33
C PHE A 273 -9.67 -11.64 -11.69
N VAL A 274 -9.08 -12.77 -12.11
CA VAL A 274 -9.32 -13.38 -13.42
C VAL A 274 -10.79 -13.75 -13.62
N ASN A 275 -11.46 -14.23 -12.57
CA ASN A 275 -12.87 -14.65 -12.65
C ASN A 275 -13.87 -13.49 -12.61
N THR A 276 -13.50 -12.34 -12.02
CA THR A 276 -14.44 -11.23 -11.80
C THR A 276 -14.18 -10.01 -12.69
N THR A 277 -13.00 -9.93 -13.29
CA THR A 277 -12.57 -8.75 -14.04
C THR A 277 -12.14 -9.18 -15.45
N PRO A 278 -13.02 -9.07 -16.46
CA PRO A 278 -12.63 -9.32 -17.85
C PRO A 278 -11.50 -8.36 -18.26
N GLY A 279 -10.47 -8.88 -18.88
CA GLY A 279 -9.32 -8.09 -19.31
C GLY A 279 -8.21 -8.94 -19.89
N LEU A 280 -7.05 -8.34 -20.09
CA LEU A 280 -5.84 -9.03 -20.53
C LEU A 280 -5.25 -9.86 -19.35
N PRO A 281 -4.61 -10.99 -19.64
CA PRO A 281 -3.94 -11.76 -18.60
C PRO A 281 -2.83 -10.94 -17.95
N VAL A 282 -2.63 -11.13 -16.65
CA VAL A 282 -1.49 -10.55 -15.94
C VAL A 282 -0.20 -11.11 -16.50
N GLN A 283 0.70 -10.22 -16.94
CA GLN A 283 1.94 -10.58 -17.62
C GLN A 283 3.13 -10.65 -16.67
N GLN A 284 3.12 -9.85 -15.61
CA GLN A 284 4.21 -9.70 -14.67
C GLN A 284 3.71 -9.25 -13.30
N CYS A 285 4.44 -9.59 -12.25
CA CYS A 285 4.17 -9.16 -10.87
C CYS A 285 5.36 -8.40 -10.31
N PHE A 286 5.13 -7.19 -9.79
CA PHE A 286 6.12 -6.40 -9.07
C PHE A 286 5.85 -6.51 -7.56
N VAL A 287 6.87 -6.88 -6.79
CA VAL A 287 6.74 -7.19 -5.37
C VAL A 287 7.55 -6.21 -4.53
N THR A 288 6.97 -5.74 -3.45
CA THR A 288 7.57 -4.84 -2.46
C THR A 288 7.05 -5.17 -1.05
N GLY A 289 7.42 -4.38 -0.07
CA GLY A 289 7.01 -4.57 1.33
C GLY A 289 8.04 -5.35 2.14
N GLY A 290 8.08 -5.10 3.44
CA GLY A 290 9.10 -5.69 4.32
C GLY A 290 9.12 -7.21 4.34
N ALA A 291 7.97 -7.86 4.20
CA ALA A 291 7.88 -9.32 4.16
C ALA A 291 8.37 -9.92 2.83
N SER A 292 8.57 -9.13 1.77
CA SER A 292 9.18 -9.61 0.52
C SER A 292 10.63 -10.07 0.72
N ARG A 293 11.28 -9.61 1.79
CA ARG A 293 12.63 -10.03 2.20
C ARG A 293 12.68 -11.44 2.81
N THR A 294 11.54 -12.08 3.04
CA THR A 294 11.54 -13.44 3.59
C THR A 294 12.26 -14.40 2.65
N LEU A 295 13.26 -15.10 3.17
CA LEU A 295 14.18 -15.93 2.41
C LEU A 295 13.42 -16.97 1.57
N GLY A 296 13.55 -16.91 0.24
CA GLY A 296 12.93 -17.86 -0.70
C GLY A 296 11.47 -17.56 -1.06
N LEU A 297 10.82 -16.56 -0.45
CA LEU A 297 9.39 -16.28 -0.68
C LEU A 297 9.11 -15.82 -2.12
N LEU A 298 9.88 -14.89 -2.66
CA LEU A 298 9.64 -14.35 -4.00
C LEU A 298 9.73 -15.42 -5.11
N PRO A 299 10.76 -16.26 -5.18
CA PRO A 299 10.81 -17.39 -6.11
C PRO A 299 9.67 -18.39 -5.90
N PHE A 300 9.24 -18.60 -4.64
CA PHE A 300 8.14 -19.50 -4.31
C PHE A 300 6.81 -18.98 -4.87
N ILE A 301 6.47 -17.71 -4.63
CA ILE A 301 5.28 -17.08 -5.20
C ILE A 301 5.32 -17.15 -6.73
N SER A 302 6.45 -16.81 -7.36
CA SER A 302 6.59 -16.83 -8.81
C SER A 302 6.33 -18.22 -9.39
N LYS A 303 6.86 -19.26 -8.75
CA LYS A 303 6.65 -20.66 -9.16
C LYS A 303 5.20 -21.10 -8.97
N HIS A 304 4.58 -20.73 -7.83
CA HIS A 304 3.22 -21.11 -7.48
C HIS A 304 2.18 -20.46 -8.39
N THR A 305 2.28 -19.16 -8.59
CA THR A 305 1.35 -18.36 -9.41
C THR A 305 1.64 -18.45 -10.92
N LYS A 306 2.78 -18.97 -11.31
CA LYS A 306 3.31 -18.97 -12.70
C LYS A 306 3.48 -17.57 -13.29
N LEU A 307 3.53 -16.55 -12.45
CA LEU A 307 3.85 -15.18 -12.85
C LEU A 307 5.33 -14.88 -12.63
N ALA A 308 5.95 -14.20 -13.58
CA ALA A 308 7.28 -13.64 -13.38
C ALA A 308 7.19 -12.54 -12.31
N CYS A 309 7.79 -12.78 -11.13
CA CYS A 309 7.82 -11.85 -10.02
C CYS A 309 9.20 -11.18 -9.94
N GLU A 310 9.23 -9.86 -9.86
CA GLU A 310 10.46 -9.08 -9.62
C GLU A 310 10.26 -8.03 -8.51
N GLY A 311 11.37 -7.63 -7.87
CA GLY A 311 11.33 -6.58 -6.85
C GLY A 311 10.99 -5.22 -7.43
N LEU A 312 10.04 -4.51 -6.82
CA LEU A 312 9.71 -3.13 -7.17
C LEU A 312 10.75 -2.18 -6.54
N ASP A 313 11.46 -1.43 -7.37
CA ASP A 313 12.34 -0.35 -6.89
C ASP A 313 11.59 0.98 -6.87
N PRO A 314 11.19 1.51 -5.68
CA PRO A 314 10.43 2.74 -5.57
C PRO A 314 11.24 4.00 -6.00
N PHE A 315 12.53 3.85 -6.21
CA PHE A 315 13.44 4.95 -6.55
C PHE A 315 13.98 4.89 -7.97
N ARG A 316 13.55 3.93 -8.80
CA ARG A 316 14.05 3.70 -10.16
C ARG A 316 14.10 4.98 -11.02
N ASN A 317 13.09 5.84 -10.91
CA ASN A 317 12.98 7.11 -11.66
C ASN A 317 12.89 8.32 -10.71
N ILE A 318 13.39 8.16 -9.49
CA ILE A 318 13.44 9.22 -8.46
C ILE A 318 14.89 9.50 -8.13
N ARG A 319 15.30 10.75 -8.26
CA ARG A 319 16.64 11.18 -7.85
C ARG A 319 16.77 11.13 -6.35
N ILE A 320 17.92 10.72 -5.85
CA ILE A 320 18.21 10.71 -4.42
C ILE A 320 18.89 12.04 -4.04
N GLY A 321 18.34 12.71 -3.03
CA GLY A 321 18.91 13.94 -2.48
C GLY A 321 20.26 13.67 -1.81
N GLY A 322 21.17 14.64 -1.88
CA GLY A 322 22.54 14.46 -1.42
C GLY A 322 22.72 14.27 0.10
N SER A 323 21.65 14.41 0.89
CA SER A 323 21.65 14.14 2.33
C SER A 323 21.48 12.67 2.70
N LEU A 324 21.06 11.82 1.76
CA LEU A 324 20.78 10.40 1.95
C LEU A 324 21.95 9.55 1.43
N SER A 325 22.47 8.66 2.29
CA SER A 325 23.54 7.74 1.86
C SER A 325 22.99 6.61 1.00
N THR A 326 23.83 6.06 0.12
CA THR A 326 23.48 4.93 -0.75
C THR A 326 23.04 3.71 0.06
N ASP A 327 23.73 3.43 1.16
CA ASP A 327 23.42 2.28 2.03
C ASP A 327 22.04 2.43 2.67
N PHE A 328 21.74 3.62 3.20
CA PHE A 328 20.41 3.91 3.75
C PHE A 328 19.31 3.76 2.72
N VAL A 329 19.52 4.25 1.49
CA VAL A 329 18.54 4.10 0.40
C VAL A 329 18.34 2.63 0.03
N ALA A 330 19.40 1.82 0.02
CA ALA A 330 19.31 0.38 -0.20
C ALA A 330 18.51 -0.32 0.92
N ASP A 331 18.72 0.09 2.16
CA ASP A 331 18.03 -0.49 3.32
C ASP A 331 16.53 -0.21 3.33
N ILE A 332 16.11 0.98 2.90
CA ILE A 332 14.69 1.38 2.92
C ILE A 332 13.92 0.98 1.67
N ARG A 333 14.58 0.51 0.61
CA ARG A 333 13.98 0.24 -0.72
C ARG A 333 12.67 -0.54 -0.63
N ASP A 334 12.68 -1.69 0.04
CA ASP A 334 11.52 -2.58 0.09
C ASP A 334 10.39 -2.05 0.99
N PHE A 335 10.66 -1.03 1.83
CA PHE A 335 9.69 -0.44 2.74
C PHE A 335 9.06 0.86 2.22
N ALA A 336 9.64 1.48 1.19
CA ALA A 336 9.37 2.87 0.85
C ALA A 336 8.19 3.07 -0.09
N SER A 337 7.73 2.04 -0.80
CA SER A 337 6.83 2.17 -1.95
C SER A 337 5.53 2.92 -1.64
N ILE A 338 4.86 2.61 -0.53
CA ILE A 338 3.62 3.28 -0.11
C ILE A 338 3.91 4.75 0.24
N ALA A 339 4.90 5.02 1.10
CA ALA A 339 5.24 6.38 1.49
C ALA A 339 5.70 7.24 0.31
N VAL A 340 6.43 6.65 -0.65
CA VAL A 340 6.82 7.31 -1.90
C VAL A 340 5.59 7.65 -2.75
N GLY A 341 4.69 6.69 -2.96
CA GLY A 341 3.45 6.91 -3.71
C GLY A 341 2.57 8.00 -3.10
N LEU A 342 2.48 8.04 -1.77
CA LEU A 342 1.80 9.12 -1.04
C LEU A 342 2.51 10.46 -1.21
N GLY A 343 3.84 10.49 -1.16
CA GLY A 343 4.64 11.71 -1.36
C GLY A 343 4.56 12.29 -2.78
N LEU A 344 4.10 11.51 -3.74
CA LEU A 344 3.83 11.94 -5.12
C LEU A 344 2.47 12.64 -5.27
N ARG A 345 1.56 12.50 -4.29
CA ARG A 345 0.23 13.13 -4.33
C ARG A 345 0.31 14.65 -4.24
N THR A 346 -0.69 15.30 -4.84
CA THR A 346 -0.92 16.74 -4.70
C THR A 346 -2.36 16.97 -4.24
N PRO A 347 -2.65 17.98 -3.38
CA PRO A 347 -4.03 18.25 -2.99
C PRO A 347 -4.93 18.54 -4.19
N GLY A 348 -6.00 17.76 -4.34
CA GLY A 348 -6.98 17.89 -5.42
C GLY A 348 -6.64 17.10 -6.70
N ASP A 349 -5.68 16.20 -6.66
CA ASP A 349 -5.40 15.24 -7.74
C ASP A 349 -6.25 13.97 -7.56
N GLY A 350 -7.56 14.10 -7.50
CA GLY A 350 -8.50 13.01 -7.32
C GLY A 350 -8.59 12.05 -8.50
#